data_f0aa8ff3c16301fd6bdd498c7af53361
#
_entry.id   f0aa8ff3c16301fd6bdd498c7af53361
#
_cell.length_a   1.000
_cell.length_b   1.000
_cell.length_c   1.000
_cell.angle_alpha   90.00
_cell.angle_beta   90.00
_cell.angle_gamma   90.00
#
_symmetry.space_group_name_H-M   'P 1'
#
loop_
_entity.id
_entity.type
_entity.pdbx_description
1 polymer ?
#
loop_
_entity_poly.entity_id
_entity_poly.type
_entity_poly.pdbx_seq_one_letter_code
_entity_poly.pdbx_strand_id
1 'polypeptide(L)'
;MNSDFMKTRPIFPLLLSMSLPMVISMLVNSLYNIIDSFFVAKISEDAMTSLSLVFPVQNFISATAIGFGIGINAVIAIYLGAGRKEKADIAATQGLALSALHGIVLMIICILIMPAFLSMFTSNKNVVDLGVQYCNIVFTFSPALMLAIAFEKIFQSVGRMKISMFSMLCGCIANIILDPLLIFGVGFFPEMGIKGAALATGIGQVLTLVIYIIAYLRYELPVKLSAKHKRPDGMIIAKMYSIGIPATLNLALPSLLISALNGILATYSQSYVLVLGIYYKLQTFLYLPANGVIQGMRPVISFNYGAGERERVKKIYRIVLYMTGVILAAGTIICALFPAKLIGLFTENADTIAIGKTALRLICIGFVISAVSVTSSGALEGLGMGIPSLMISLCRFIAIILPLAFFLCKLTGPTGVWNAFWITEVVTALISLFIYRFSVSRQKDLK
;
A
#
# COMPACT_ATOMS: atom_id res chain seq x y z
N MET A 1 24.76 -3.13 -15.70
CA MET A 1 23.66 -2.86 -16.65
C MET A 1 23.15 -1.44 -16.44
N ASN A 2 23.01 -0.67 -17.52
CA ASN A 2 22.63 0.74 -17.46
C ASN A 2 21.10 0.86 -17.33
N SER A 3 20.60 1.79 -16.49
CA SER A 3 19.15 2.05 -16.34
C SER A 3 18.54 2.83 -17.50
N ASP A 4 19.32 3.13 -18.54
CA ASP A 4 18.92 3.91 -19.71
C ASP A 4 17.74 3.29 -20.50
N PHE A 5 17.48 2.00 -20.33
CA PHE A 5 16.30 1.36 -20.92
C PHE A 5 14.98 2.02 -20.49
N MET A 6 14.93 2.65 -19.30
CA MET A 6 13.76 3.41 -18.86
C MET A 6 13.52 4.67 -19.68
N LYS A 7 14.58 5.21 -20.30
CA LYS A 7 14.54 6.37 -21.19
C LYS A 7 14.32 5.99 -22.65
N THR A 8 14.86 4.84 -23.09
CA THR A 8 14.98 4.50 -24.52
C THR A 8 13.87 3.57 -25.03
N ARG A 9 13.37 2.64 -24.20
CA ARG A 9 12.36 1.66 -24.62
C ARG A 9 11.00 2.32 -24.92
N PRO A 10 10.17 1.74 -25.82
CA PRO A 10 8.78 2.15 -26.02
C PRO A 10 8.02 2.13 -24.70
N ILE A 11 7.21 3.18 -24.43
CA ILE A 11 6.63 3.42 -23.09
C ILE A 11 5.67 2.32 -22.68
N PHE A 12 4.73 1.91 -23.55
CA PHE A 12 3.69 0.94 -23.17
C PHE A 12 4.27 -0.44 -22.81
N PRO A 13 5.14 -1.07 -23.63
CA PRO A 13 5.81 -2.32 -23.26
C PRO A 13 6.67 -2.19 -21.99
N LEU A 14 7.34 -1.03 -21.82
CA LEU A 14 8.13 -0.75 -20.62
C LEU A 14 7.23 -0.76 -19.38
N LEU A 15 6.15 0.01 -19.39
CA LEU A 15 5.20 0.07 -18.29
C LEU A 15 4.59 -1.30 -17.98
N LEU A 16 4.20 -2.06 -18.99
CA LEU A 16 3.66 -3.40 -18.81
C LEU A 16 4.68 -4.34 -18.15
N SER A 17 5.95 -4.29 -18.58
CA SER A 17 7.02 -5.10 -18.00
C SER A 17 7.35 -4.74 -16.56
N MET A 18 7.09 -3.48 -16.16
CA MET A 18 7.28 -2.99 -14.79
C MET A 18 6.07 -3.27 -13.90
N SER A 19 4.86 -3.13 -14.46
CA SER A 19 3.61 -3.21 -13.71
C SER A 19 3.16 -4.66 -13.46
N LEU A 20 3.30 -5.55 -14.44
CA LEU A 20 2.82 -6.92 -14.32
C LEU A 20 3.44 -7.68 -13.12
N PRO A 21 4.76 -7.62 -12.89
CA PRO A 21 5.35 -8.20 -11.70
C PRO A 21 4.76 -7.62 -10.39
N MET A 22 4.47 -6.32 -10.37
CA MET A 22 3.90 -5.66 -9.18
C MET A 22 2.45 -6.09 -8.93
N VAL A 23 1.65 -6.20 -9.98
CA VAL A 23 0.27 -6.75 -9.88
C VAL A 23 0.28 -8.15 -9.30
N ILE A 24 1.15 -9.03 -9.81
CA ILE A 24 1.30 -10.40 -9.31
C ILE A 24 1.72 -10.41 -7.83
N SER A 25 2.72 -9.59 -7.48
CA SER A 25 3.19 -9.48 -6.09
C SER A 25 2.07 -9.05 -5.14
N MET A 26 1.30 -8.03 -5.53
CA MET A 26 0.20 -7.52 -4.72
C MET A 26 -0.93 -8.55 -4.58
N LEU A 27 -1.23 -9.30 -5.66
CA LEU A 27 -2.23 -10.35 -5.64
C LEU A 27 -1.85 -11.46 -4.65
N VAL A 28 -0.60 -11.95 -4.74
CA VAL A 28 -0.11 -13.00 -3.84
C VAL A 28 -0.03 -12.51 -2.40
N ASN A 29 0.37 -11.26 -2.18
CA ASN A 29 0.36 -10.66 -0.85
C ASN A 29 -1.06 -10.56 -0.25
N SER A 30 -2.06 -10.25 -1.08
CA SER A 30 -3.45 -10.24 -0.61
C SER A 30 -3.96 -11.65 -0.29
N LEU A 31 -3.59 -12.65 -1.10
CA LEU A 31 -3.96 -14.04 -0.87
C LEU A 31 -3.32 -14.59 0.41
N TYR A 32 -2.03 -14.31 0.62
CA TYR A 32 -1.35 -14.79 1.83
C TYR A 32 -2.01 -14.21 3.11
N ASN A 33 -2.38 -12.93 3.12
CA ASN A 33 -3.07 -12.31 4.26
C ASN A 33 -4.42 -12.99 4.58
N ILE A 34 -5.14 -13.44 3.54
CA ILE A 34 -6.40 -14.17 3.72
C ILE A 34 -6.13 -15.56 4.30
N ILE A 35 -5.12 -16.27 3.79
CA ILE A 35 -4.75 -17.61 4.23
C ILE A 35 -4.25 -17.60 5.68
N ASP A 36 -3.39 -16.65 6.05
CA ASP A 36 -2.93 -16.46 7.43
C ASP A 36 -4.12 -16.24 8.38
N SER A 37 -5.02 -15.30 8.04
CA SER A 37 -6.23 -15.06 8.84
C SER A 37 -7.13 -16.30 8.95
N PHE A 38 -7.22 -17.11 7.89
CA PHE A 38 -7.98 -18.36 7.90
C PHE A 38 -7.40 -19.40 8.89
N PHE A 39 -6.07 -19.53 8.93
CA PHE A 39 -5.44 -20.45 9.89
C PHE A 39 -5.56 -19.94 11.33
N VAL A 40 -5.41 -18.63 11.57
CA VAL A 40 -5.60 -18.05 12.91
C VAL A 40 -7.04 -18.22 13.40
N ALA A 41 -8.04 -18.06 12.52
CA ALA A 41 -9.44 -18.27 12.85
C ALA A 41 -9.74 -19.72 13.31
N LYS A 42 -8.94 -20.69 12.88
CA LYS A 42 -9.06 -22.08 13.33
C LYS A 42 -8.47 -22.38 14.70
N ILE A 43 -7.68 -21.46 15.27
CA ILE A 43 -7.15 -21.61 16.64
C ILE A 43 -8.27 -21.39 17.66
N SER A 44 -8.86 -20.20 17.62
CA SER A 44 -10.01 -19.82 18.47
C SER A 44 -10.60 -18.48 18.03
N GLU A 45 -11.83 -18.18 18.47
CA GLU A 45 -12.45 -16.84 18.27
C GLU A 45 -11.66 -15.73 18.97
N ASP A 46 -11.10 -16.01 20.15
CA ASP A 46 -10.25 -15.06 20.88
C ASP A 46 -8.97 -14.74 20.13
N ALA A 47 -8.35 -15.74 19.47
CA ALA A 47 -7.15 -15.53 18.65
C ALA A 47 -7.46 -14.65 17.42
N MET A 48 -8.59 -14.89 16.76
CA MET A 48 -9.00 -14.07 15.61
C MET A 48 -9.36 -12.64 16.04
N THR A 49 -10.00 -12.48 17.21
CA THR A 49 -10.30 -11.16 17.79
C THR A 49 -9.01 -10.43 18.13
N SER A 50 -8.03 -11.11 18.74
CA SER A 50 -6.71 -10.55 19.03
C SER A 50 -6.00 -10.06 17.75
N LEU A 51 -5.95 -10.90 16.72
CA LEU A 51 -5.34 -10.52 15.45
C LEU A 51 -6.02 -9.28 14.84
N SER A 52 -7.34 -9.21 14.91
CA SER A 52 -8.12 -8.06 14.41
C SER A 52 -7.80 -6.77 15.15
N LEU A 53 -7.57 -6.83 16.47
CA LEU A 53 -7.18 -5.66 17.28
C LEU A 53 -5.70 -5.26 17.05
N VAL A 54 -4.83 -6.20 16.72
CA VAL A 54 -3.41 -5.94 16.41
C VAL A 54 -3.23 -5.36 15.01
N PHE A 55 -4.10 -5.73 14.07
CA PHE A 55 -3.99 -5.39 12.65
C PHE A 55 -3.77 -3.89 12.36
N PRO A 56 -4.45 -2.92 13.01
CA PRO A 56 -4.20 -1.50 12.77
C PRO A 56 -2.77 -1.06 13.04
N VAL A 57 -2.13 -1.58 14.09
CA VAL A 57 -0.74 -1.25 14.45
C VAL A 57 0.23 -1.91 13.45
N GLN A 58 -0.04 -3.15 13.07
CA GLN A 58 0.72 -3.87 12.05
C GLN A 58 0.66 -3.16 10.70
N ASN A 59 -0.53 -2.66 10.34
CA ASN A 59 -0.73 -1.87 9.12
C ASN A 59 0.00 -0.52 9.17
N PHE A 60 0.06 0.13 10.34
CA PHE A 60 0.82 1.36 10.53
C PHE A 60 2.33 1.15 10.29
N ILE A 61 2.92 0.06 10.82
CA ILE A 61 4.31 -0.30 10.57
C ILE A 61 4.55 -0.51 9.06
N SER A 62 3.66 -1.27 8.42
CA SER A 62 3.73 -1.53 6.97
C SER A 62 3.58 -0.26 6.14
N ALA A 63 2.63 0.61 6.49
CA ALA A 63 2.43 1.89 5.83
C ALA A 63 3.65 2.81 5.95
N THR A 64 4.30 2.82 7.12
CA THR A 64 5.55 3.57 7.34
C THR A 64 6.68 3.03 6.47
N ALA A 65 6.83 1.71 6.40
CA ALA A 65 7.83 1.06 5.57
C ALA A 65 7.64 1.35 4.07
N ILE A 66 6.40 1.19 3.58
CA ILE A 66 6.06 1.42 2.17
C ILE A 66 6.18 2.90 1.83
N GLY A 67 5.66 3.79 2.68
CA GLY A 67 5.69 5.23 2.45
C GLY A 67 7.11 5.77 2.39
N PHE A 68 7.95 5.46 3.38
CA PHE A 68 9.36 5.85 3.36
C PHE A 68 10.10 5.22 2.17
N GLY A 69 9.79 3.96 1.84
CA GLY A 69 10.30 3.26 0.68
C GLY A 69 9.96 3.94 -0.65
N ILE A 70 8.77 4.55 -0.79
CA ILE A 70 8.40 5.36 -1.96
C ILE A 70 9.35 6.57 -2.09
N GLY A 71 9.69 7.21 -0.97
CA GLY A 71 10.69 8.27 -0.92
C GLY A 71 12.07 7.81 -1.40
N ILE A 72 12.56 6.66 -0.91
CA ILE A 72 13.81 6.03 -1.36
C ILE A 72 13.77 5.78 -2.87
N ASN A 73 12.72 5.14 -3.36
CA ASN A 73 12.56 4.81 -4.78
C ASN A 73 12.62 6.04 -5.68
N ALA A 74 11.83 7.07 -5.36
CA ALA A 74 11.75 8.29 -6.16
C ALA A 74 13.09 9.04 -6.19
N VAL A 75 13.74 9.21 -5.03
CA VAL A 75 15.01 9.95 -4.93
C VAL A 75 16.13 9.23 -5.69
N ILE A 76 16.25 7.92 -5.55
CA ILE A 76 17.25 7.13 -6.29
C ILE A 76 17.00 7.23 -7.79
N ALA A 77 15.78 6.99 -8.26
CA ALA A 77 15.46 6.99 -9.68
C ALA A 77 15.65 8.37 -10.32
N ILE A 78 15.30 9.46 -9.61
CA ILE A 78 15.55 10.84 -10.07
C ILE A 78 17.04 11.11 -10.21
N TYR A 79 17.87 10.75 -9.23
CA TYR A 79 19.31 10.99 -9.32
C TYR A 79 19.98 10.12 -10.37
N LEU A 80 19.55 8.87 -10.56
CA LEU A 80 20.04 8.03 -11.66
C LEU A 80 19.68 8.62 -13.02
N GLY A 81 18.44 9.08 -13.18
CA GLY A 81 18.01 9.75 -14.41
C GLY A 81 18.81 11.02 -14.71
N ALA A 82 19.14 11.78 -13.66
CA ALA A 82 19.97 12.99 -13.77
C ALA A 82 21.47 12.69 -13.98
N GLY A 83 21.89 11.42 -14.06
CA GLY A 83 23.29 11.04 -14.18
C GLY A 83 24.12 11.23 -12.89
N ARG A 84 23.48 11.57 -11.76
CA ARG A 84 24.13 11.86 -10.48
C ARG A 84 24.26 10.58 -9.64
N LYS A 85 25.06 9.63 -10.13
CA LYS A 85 25.18 8.28 -9.54
C LYS A 85 25.58 8.30 -8.08
N GLU A 86 26.56 9.13 -7.69
CA GLU A 86 27.00 9.24 -6.31
C GLU A 86 25.85 9.64 -5.35
N LYS A 87 24.99 10.58 -5.75
CA LYS A 87 23.81 10.95 -4.96
C LYS A 87 22.78 9.83 -4.88
N ALA A 88 22.65 9.01 -5.90
CA ALA A 88 21.82 7.81 -5.86
C ALA A 88 22.38 6.76 -4.90
N ASP A 89 23.70 6.56 -4.86
CA ASP A 89 24.39 5.66 -3.93
C ASP A 89 24.23 6.13 -2.48
N ILE A 90 24.35 7.45 -2.22
CA ILE A 90 24.09 8.06 -0.92
C ILE A 90 22.63 7.81 -0.51
N ALA A 91 21.67 8.09 -1.40
CA ALA A 91 20.24 7.90 -1.12
C ALA A 91 19.92 6.44 -0.79
N ALA A 92 20.48 5.48 -1.52
CA ALA A 92 20.28 4.05 -1.24
C ALA A 92 20.89 3.64 0.11
N THR A 93 22.13 4.07 0.40
CA THR A 93 22.83 3.71 1.63
C THR A 93 22.14 4.30 2.86
N GLN A 94 21.81 5.59 2.81
CA GLN A 94 21.14 6.28 3.93
C GLN A 94 19.68 5.87 4.07
N GLY A 95 18.98 5.63 2.94
CA GLY A 95 17.61 5.09 2.96
C GLY A 95 17.54 3.74 3.66
N LEU A 96 18.50 2.84 3.39
CA LEU A 96 18.58 1.53 4.05
C LEU A 96 18.88 1.68 5.55
N ALA A 97 19.84 2.54 5.92
CA ALA A 97 20.21 2.78 7.33
C ALA A 97 19.03 3.39 8.12
N LEU A 98 18.31 4.35 7.54
CA LEU A 98 17.14 4.95 8.16
C LEU A 98 15.97 3.94 8.26
N SER A 99 15.78 3.08 7.27
CA SER A 99 14.78 2.01 7.35
C SER A 99 15.09 1.04 8.50
N ALA A 100 16.35 0.66 8.70
CA ALA A 100 16.75 -0.15 9.85
C ALA A 100 16.44 0.57 11.17
N LEU A 101 16.78 1.86 11.28
CA LEU A 101 16.49 2.67 12.45
C LEU A 101 14.99 2.77 12.73
N HIS A 102 14.16 3.05 11.70
CA HIS A 102 12.71 3.06 11.85
C HIS A 102 12.17 1.71 12.33
N GLY A 103 12.71 0.60 11.79
CA GLY A 103 12.32 -0.74 12.19
C GLY A 103 12.60 -1.01 13.67
N ILE A 104 13.78 -0.62 14.16
CA ILE A 104 14.15 -0.76 15.57
C ILE A 104 13.29 0.13 16.47
N VAL A 105 13.08 1.38 16.09
CA VAL A 105 12.27 2.34 16.86
C VAL A 105 10.82 1.86 16.95
N LEU A 106 10.22 1.47 15.81
CA LEU A 106 8.85 0.97 15.79
C LEU A 106 8.70 -0.36 16.51
N MET A 107 9.67 -1.26 16.42
CA MET A 107 9.69 -2.49 17.21
C MET A 107 9.56 -2.17 18.70
N ILE A 108 10.44 -1.33 19.23
CA ILE A 108 10.47 -0.99 20.65
C ILE A 108 9.17 -0.30 21.07
N ILE A 109 8.75 0.75 20.35
CA ILE A 109 7.56 1.52 20.69
C ILE A 109 6.31 0.65 20.64
N CYS A 110 6.13 -0.12 19.57
CA CYS A 110 4.92 -0.93 19.39
C CYS A 110 4.83 -2.06 20.43
N ILE A 111 5.95 -2.76 20.73
CA ILE A 111 5.95 -3.80 21.79
C ILE A 111 5.58 -3.20 23.14
N LEU A 112 6.11 -2.03 23.50
CA LEU A 112 5.83 -1.39 24.79
C LEU A 112 4.39 -0.87 24.93
N ILE A 113 3.80 -0.38 23.83
CA ILE A 113 2.46 0.23 23.87
C ILE A 113 1.36 -0.82 23.74
N MET A 114 1.60 -1.96 23.08
CA MET A 114 0.54 -2.94 22.77
C MET A 114 -0.27 -3.45 23.96
N PRO A 115 0.29 -3.77 25.14
CA PRO A 115 -0.52 -4.25 26.26
C PRO A 115 -1.58 -3.22 26.67
N ALA A 116 -1.19 -1.94 26.79
CA ALA A 116 -2.10 -0.85 27.11
C ALA A 116 -3.11 -0.60 25.98
N PHE A 117 -2.65 -0.61 24.73
CA PHE A 117 -3.51 -0.43 23.57
C PHE A 117 -4.62 -1.50 23.51
N LEU A 118 -4.28 -2.78 23.63
CA LEU A 118 -5.26 -3.87 23.59
C LEU A 118 -6.28 -3.77 24.74
N SER A 119 -5.81 -3.44 25.94
CA SER A 119 -6.68 -3.27 27.12
C SER A 119 -7.67 -2.12 27.00
N MET A 120 -7.45 -1.16 26.10
CA MET A 120 -8.42 -0.09 25.80
C MET A 120 -9.64 -0.57 25.00
N PHE A 121 -9.49 -1.67 24.24
CA PHE A 121 -10.53 -2.17 23.33
C PHE A 121 -11.28 -3.40 23.88
N THR A 122 -10.70 -4.14 24.82
CA THR A 122 -11.33 -5.34 25.39
C THR A 122 -10.97 -5.56 26.85
N SER A 123 -11.94 -6.04 27.63
CA SER A 123 -11.74 -6.50 29.00
C SER A 123 -11.42 -8.01 29.07
N ASN A 124 -11.49 -8.73 27.95
CA ASN A 124 -11.18 -10.15 27.90
C ASN A 124 -9.64 -10.34 27.99
N LYS A 125 -9.19 -10.82 29.17
CA LYS A 125 -7.76 -11.02 29.43
C LYS A 125 -7.12 -12.01 28.45
N ASN A 126 -7.82 -13.05 28.02
CA ASN A 126 -7.30 -14.03 27.09
C ASN A 126 -7.01 -13.40 25.71
N VAL A 127 -7.91 -12.53 25.22
CA VAL A 127 -7.71 -11.77 23.98
C VAL A 127 -6.49 -10.85 24.09
N VAL A 128 -6.33 -10.15 25.23
CA VAL A 128 -5.16 -9.29 25.46
C VAL A 128 -3.88 -10.11 25.49
N ASP A 129 -3.85 -11.22 26.23
CA ASP A 129 -2.67 -12.07 26.37
C ASP A 129 -2.24 -12.69 25.03
N LEU A 130 -3.19 -13.19 24.24
CA LEU A 130 -2.94 -13.71 22.89
C LEU A 130 -2.40 -12.61 21.96
N GLY A 131 -2.99 -11.42 22.02
CA GLY A 131 -2.55 -10.27 21.23
C GLY A 131 -1.12 -9.82 21.59
N VAL A 132 -0.78 -9.76 22.86
CA VAL A 132 0.57 -9.43 23.34
C VAL A 132 1.58 -10.49 22.92
N GLN A 133 1.23 -11.78 23.03
CA GLN A 133 2.09 -12.87 22.58
C GLN A 133 2.39 -12.78 21.08
N TYR A 134 1.37 -12.50 20.26
CA TYR A 134 1.51 -12.32 18.82
C TYR A 134 2.41 -11.10 18.51
N CYS A 135 2.10 -9.94 19.13
CA CYS A 135 2.82 -8.69 18.89
C CYS A 135 4.29 -8.75 19.28
N ASN A 136 4.62 -9.35 20.42
CA ASN A 136 5.99 -9.48 20.88
C ASN A 136 6.86 -10.25 19.87
N ILE A 137 6.28 -11.21 19.18
CA ILE A 137 7.00 -11.96 18.15
C ILE A 137 7.01 -11.18 16.84
N VAL A 138 5.85 -10.82 16.30
CA VAL A 138 5.76 -10.25 14.95
C VAL A 138 6.48 -8.89 14.85
N PHE A 139 6.40 -8.05 15.90
CA PHE A 139 7.06 -6.73 15.88
C PHE A 139 8.59 -6.82 16.08
N THR A 140 9.10 -7.91 16.67
CA THR A 140 10.55 -8.17 16.69
C THR A 140 11.14 -8.29 15.27
N PHE A 141 10.33 -8.68 14.29
CA PHE A 141 10.74 -8.73 12.89
C PHE A 141 10.54 -7.42 12.12
N SER A 142 10.04 -6.34 12.75
CA SER A 142 9.87 -5.04 12.10
C SER A 142 11.15 -4.50 11.43
N PRO A 143 12.36 -4.65 11.99
CA PRO A 143 13.59 -4.26 11.30
C PRO A 143 13.82 -5.05 10.00
N ALA A 144 13.51 -6.36 10.00
CA ALA A 144 13.62 -7.19 8.81
C ALA A 144 12.61 -6.77 7.74
N LEU A 145 11.36 -6.50 8.12
CA LEU A 145 10.33 -5.98 7.23
C LEU A 145 10.74 -4.65 6.60
N MET A 146 11.20 -3.70 7.41
CA MET A 146 11.63 -2.37 6.95
C MET A 146 12.79 -2.46 5.97
N LEU A 147 13.79 -3.30 6.27
CA LEU A 147 14.92 -3.53 5.38
C LEU A 147 14.50 -4.24 4.09
N ALA A 148 13.63 -5.24 4.17
CA ALA A 148 13.11 -5.94 2.99
C ALA A 148 12.39 -4.98 2.04
N ILE A 149 11.53 -4.10 2.57
CA ILE A 149 10.84 -3.07 1.78
C ILE A 149 11.83 -2.04 1.22
N ALA A 150 12.84 -1.63 1.98
CA ALA A 150 13.86 -0.70 1.48
C ALA A 150 14.63 -1.32 0.30
N PHE A 151 15.07 -2.57 0.39
CA PHE A 151 15.69 -3.28 -0.73
C PHE A 151 14.72 -3.42 -1.90
N GLU A 152 13.46 -3.78 -1.66
CA GLU A 152 12.42 -3.81 -2.69
C GLU A 152 12.39 -2.50 -3.48
N LYS A 153 12.38 -1.36 -2.78
CA LYS A 153 12.32 -0.04 -3.41
C LYS A 153 13.61 0.34 -4.12
N ILE A 154 14.77 -0.11 -3.64
CA ILE A 154 16.05 0.03 -4.35
C ILE A 154 16.02 -0.78 -5.66
N PHE A 155 15.58 -2.04 -5.65
CA PHE A 155 15.45 -2.84 -6.87
C PHE A 155 14.43 -2.26 -7.85
N GLN A 156 13.30 -1.77 -7.35
CA GLN A 156 12.29 -1.09 -8.16
C GLN A 156 12.83 0.18 -8.81
N SER A 157 13.61 1.00 -8.09
CA SER A 157 14.16 2.26 -8.58
C SER A 157 15.10 2.09 -9.77
N VAL A 158 15.74 0.93 -9.89
CA VAL A 158 16.61 0.55 -11.01
C VAL A 158 15.90 -0.33 -12.05
N GLY A 159 14.58 -0.51 -11.92
CA GLY A 159 13.74 -1.26 -12.87
C GLY A 159 13.82 -2.77 -12.77
N ARG A 160 14.27 -3.32 -11.66
CA ARG A 160 14.37 -4.76 -11.41
C ARG A 160 13.13 -5.35 -10.74
N MET A 161 11.94 -5.07 -11.30
CA MET A 161 10.64 -5.49 -10.75
C MET A 161 10.49 -7.01 -10.61
N LYS A 162 11.09 -7.79 -11.49
CA LYS A 162 11.04 -9.26 -11.41
C LYS A 162 11.73 -9.79 -10.16
N ILE A 163 12.84 -9.15 -9.73
CA ILE A 163 13.52 -9.53 -8.50
C ILE A 163 12.63 -9.21 -7.30
N SER A 164 12.01 -8.02 -7.29
CA SER A 164 11.06 -7.64 -6.24
C SER A 164 9.90 -8.64 -6.13
N MET A 165 9.30 -9.00 -7.26
CA MET A 165 8.23 -10.00 -7.31
C MET A 165 8.70 -11.35 -6.75
N PHE A 166 9.81 -11.87 -7.24
CA PHE A 166 10.30 -13.20 -6.83
C PHE A 166 10.63 -13.26 -5.33
N SER A 167 11.32 -12.23 -4.80
CA SER A 167 11.67 -12.19 -3.38
C SER A 167 10.43 -12.18 -2.48
N MET A 168 9.44 -11.36 -2.85
CA MET A 168 8.17 -11.28 -2.13
C MET A 168 7.37 -12.58 -2.21
N LEU A 169 7.30 -13.19 -3.40
CA LEU A 169 6.62 -14.48 -3.60
C LEU A 169 7.20 -15.57 -2.71
N CYS A 170 8.53 -15.68 -2.64
CA CYS A 170 9.19 -16.67 -1.79
C CYS A 170 8.83 -16.48 -0.31
N GLY A 171 8.81 -15.25 0.19
CA GLY A 171 8.41 -14.96 1.56
C GLY A 171 6.94 -15.28 1.85
N CYS A 172 6.04 -14.93 0.94
CA CYS A 172 4.61 -15.25 1.07
C CYS A 172 4.37 -16.77 1.03
N ILE A 173 5.01 -17.49 0.11
CA ILE A 173 4.88 -18.95 0.01
C ILE A 173 5.44 -19.63 1.26
N ALA A 174 6.59 -19.18 1.76
CA ALA A 174 7.15 -19.71 3.00
C ALA A 174 6.20 -19.52 4.19
N ASN A 175 5.59 -18.33 4.32
CA ASN A 175 4.61 -18.08 5.36
C ASN A 175 3.41 -19.03 5.24
N ILE A 176 2.78 -19.15 4.06
CA ILE A 176 1.64 -20.04 3.81
C ILE A 176 1.95 -21.51 4.19
N ILE A 177 3.18 -21.95 3.94
CA ILE A 177 3.61 -23.31 4.31
C ILE A 177 3.86 -23.43 5.81
N LEU A 178 4.50 -22.42 6.42
CA LEU A 178 4.88 -22.43 7.83
C LEU A 178 3.69 -22.23 8.77
N ASP A 179 2.65 -21.50 8.35
CA ASP A 179 1.46 -21.27 9.17
C ASP A 179 0.87 -22.58 9.72
N PRO A 180 0.41 -23.54 8.90
CA PRO A 180 -0.17 -24.76 9.45
C PRO A 180 0.85 -25.61 10.21
N LEU A 181 2.13 -25.58 9.84
CA LEU A 181 3.17 -26.36 10.50
C LEU A 181 3.43 -25.86 11.93
N LEU A 182 3.52 -24.54 12.11
CA LEU A 182 3.84 -23.92 13.41
C LEU A 182 2.59 -23.68 14.26
N ILE A 183 1.44 -23.39 13.64
CA ILE A 183 0.19 -23.17 14.38
C ILE A 183 -0.29 -24.48 15.02
N PHE A 184 -0.37 -25.55 14.22
CA PHE A 184 -0.99 -26.82 14.64
C PHE A 184 0.01 -27.92 15.02
N GLY A 185 1.32 -27.67 14.92
CA GLY A 185 2.32 -28.65 15.30
C GLY A 185 2.38 -29.86 14.37
N VAL A 186 2.41 -29.64 13.05
CA VAL A 186 2.41 -30.73 12.08
C VAL A 186 3.82 -31.33 11.91
N GLY A 187 3.93 -32.63 11.99
CA GLY A 187 5.20 -33.38 11.86
C GLY A 187 6.07 -33.29 13.10
N PHE A 188 7.25 -32.73 12.99
CA PHE A 188 8.22 -32.54 14.09
C PHE A 188 8.15 -31.14 14.74
N PHE A 189 7.28 -30.26 14.24
CA PHE A 189 7.12 -28.93 14.79
C PHE A 189 6.21 -28.97 16.04
N PRO A 190 6.55 -28.19 17.10
CA PRO A 190 5.66 -28.06 18.26
C PRO A 190 4.42 -27.23 17.88
N GLU A 191 3.29 -27.53 18.48
CA GLU A 191 2.09 -26.69 18.39
C GLU A 191 2.33 -25.38 19.14
N MET A 192 2.29 -24.26 18.40
CA MET A 192 2.57 -22.93 18.93
C MET A 192 1.36 -21.99 18.93
N GLY A 193 0.24 -22.39 18.31
CA GLY A 193 -0.94 -21.56 18.20
C GLY A 193 -0.67 -20.21 17.57
N ILE A 194 -1.14 -19.12 18.20
CA ILE A 194 -0.97 -17.75 17.69
C ILE A 194 0.50 -17.29 17.61
N LYS A 195 1.37 -17.84 18.46
CA LYS A 195 2.82 -17.58 18.37
C LYS A 195 3.41 -18.16 17.09
N GLY A 196 2.87 -19.32 16.64
CA GLY A 196 3.26 -19.96 15.39
C GLY A 196 2.94 -19.09 14.17
N ALA A 197 1.75 -18.48 14.12
CA ALA A 197 1.38 -17.54 13.08
C ALA A 197 2.31 -16.31 13.05
N ALA A 198 2.61 -15.73 14.22
CA ALA A 198 3.54 -14.59 14.32
C ALA A 198 4.96 -14.96 13.85
N LEU A 199 5.43 -16.15 14.22
CA LEU A 199 6.75 -16.64 13.84
C LEU A 199 6.83 -16.94 12.34
N ALA A 200 5.81 -17.59 11.75
CA ALA A 200 5.72 -17.85 10.32
C ALA A 200 5.79 -16.55 9.49
N THR A 201 5.05 -15.52 9.93
CA THR A 201 5.09 -14.18 9.32
C THR A 201 6.50 -13.60 9.40
N GLY A 202 7.13 -13.65 10.58
CA GLY A 202 8.49 -13.14 10.78
C GLY A 202 9.53 -13.86 9.92
N ILE A 203 9.47 -15.20 9.86
CA ILE A 203 10.37 -16.01 9.01
C ILE A 203 10.18 -15.65 7.53
N GLY A 204 8.94 -15.49 7.06
CA GLY A 204 8.65 -15.06 5.70
C GLY A 204 9.28 -13.70 5.36
N GLN A 205 9.23 -12.74 6.29
CA GLN A 205 9.86 -11.42 6.14
C GLN A 205 11.41 -11.52 6.10
N VAL A 206 12.01 -12.32 6.98
CA VAL A 206 13.46 -12.56 6.98
C VAL A 206 13.90 -13.26 5.71
N LEU A 207 13.17 -14.27 5.25
CA LEU A 207 13.48 -14.96 3.99
C LEU A 207 13.43 -13.99 2.80
N THR A 208 12.41 -13.13 2.74
CA THR A 208 12.32 -12.08 1.73
C THR A 208 13.56 -11.17 1.75
N LEU A 209 13.98 -10.72 2.94
CA LEU A 209 15.17 -9.90 3.13
C LEU A 209 16.45 -10.64 2.68
N VAL A 210 16.61 -11.87 3.07
CA VAL A 210 17.78 -12.71 2.71
C VAL A 210 17.87 -12.85 1.19
N ILE A 211 16.74 -13.11 0.51
CA ILE A 211 16.72 -13.21 -0.95
C ILE A 211 17.12 -11.89 -1.61
N TYR A 212 16.65 -10.74 -1.06
CA TYR A 212 17.09 -9.44 -1.56
C TYR A 212 18.59 -9.21 -1.37
N ILE A 213 19.16 -9.58 -0.23
CA ILE A 213 20.59 -9.47 0.04
C ILE A 213 21.38 -10.36 -0.95
N ILE A 214 20.98 -11.61 -1.13
CA ILE A 214 21.60 -12.53 -2.10
C ILE A 214 21.52 -11.93 -3.52
N ALA A 215 20.35 -11.43 -3.91
CA ALA A 215 20.17 -10.80 -5.21
C ALA A 215 21.05 -9.55 -5.38
N TYR A 216 21.19 -8.74 -4.32
CA TYR A 216 22.07 -7.57 -4.34
C TYR A 216 23.55 -7.94 -4.53
N LEU A 217 24.00 -9.01 -3.88
CA LEU A 217 25.38 -9.49 -3.97
C LEU A 217 25.65 -10.17 -5.35
N ARG A 218 24.64 -10.80 -5.95
CA ARG A 218 24.79 -11.56 -7.21
C ARG A 218 24.62 -10.70 -8.47
N TYR A 219 23.81 -9.67 -8.41
CA TYR A 219 23.50 -8.81 -9.55
C TYR A 219 24.18 -7.45 -9.41
N GLU A 220 24.94 -7.05 -10.41
CA GLU A 220 25.45 -5.69 -10.47
C GLU A 220 24.30 -4.69 -10.66
N LEU A 221 24.07 -3.86 -9.68
CA LEU A 221 23.12 -2.76 -9.74
C LEU A 221 23.82 -1.46 -10.15
N PRO A 222 23.10 -0.54 -10.82
CA PRO A 222 23.61 0.81 -11.11
C PRO A 222 23.89 1.61 -9.82
N VAL A 223 23.31 1.20 -8.71
CA VAL A 223 23.44 1.83 -7.37
C VAL A 223 24.23 0.93 -6.45
N LYS A 224 25.21 1.50 -5.75
CA LYS A 224 26.07 0.78 -4.80
C LYS A 224 25.85 1.26 -3.37
N LEU A 225 25.66 0.30 -2.48
CA LEU A 225 25.68 0.55 -1.03
C LEU A 225 27.15 0.65 -0.58
N SER A 226 27.51 1.73 0.08
CA SER A 226 28.91 1.95 0.49
C SER A 226 29.01 2.56 1.88
N ALA A 227 29.89 2.00 2.68
CA ALA A 227 30.20 2.55 4.01
C ALA A 227 30.81 3.97 3.93
N LYS A 228 31.32 4.40 2.78
CA LYS A 228 31.80 5.77 2.56
C LYS A 228 30.69 6.82 2.69
N HIS A 229 29.44 6.43 2.44
CA HIS A 229 28.26 7.30 2.46
C HIS A 229 27.49 7.27 3.79
N LYS A 230 28.14 6.85 4.90
CA LYS A 230 27.52 6.81 6.23
C LYS A 230 27.25 8.19 6.83
N ARG A 231 28.00 9.22 6.41
CA ARG A 231 27.75 10.59 6.91
C ARG A 231 26.41 11.08 6.37
N PRO A 232 25.49 11.52 7.26
CA PRO A 232 24.17 11.97 6.83
C PRO A 232 24.24 13.15 5.87
N ASP A 233 23.60 13.02 4.71
CA ASP A 233 23.36 14.14 3.80
C ASP A 233 21.93 14.66 4.08
N GLY A 234 21.86 15.78 4.80
CA GLY A 234 20.59 16.37 5.24
C GLY A 234 19.66 16.70 4.09
N MET A 235 20.17 17.07 2.91
CA MET A 235 19.37 17.40 1.74
C MET A 235 18.70 16.14 1.15
N ILE A 236 19.46 15.07 1.01
CA ILE A 236 18.96 13.78 0.49
C ILE A 236 17.95 13.19 1.46
N ILE A 237 18.25 13.19 2.75
CA ILE A 237 17.37 12.71 3.82
C ILE A 237 16.06 13.52 3.82
N ALA A 238 16.14 14.85 3.85
CA ALA A 238 14.95 15.70 3.80
C ALA A 238 14.09 15.43 2.55
N LYS A 239 14.72 15.17 1.41
CA LYS A 239 14.00 14.83 0.17
C LYS A 239 13.30 13.47 0.27
N MET A 240 13.91 12.46 0.88
CA MET A 240 13.25 11.17 1.13
C MET A 240 12.04 11.34 2.06
N TYR A 241 12.17 12.08 3.15
CA TYR A 241 11.05 12.33 4.08
C TYR A 241 9.96 13.22 3.49
N SER A 242 10.29 14.21 2.67
CA SER A 242 9.28 15.07 2.01
C SER A 242 8.36 14.30 1.05
N ILE A 243 8.77 13.11 0.62
CA ILE A 243 7.95 12.18 -0.17
C ILE A 243 7.38 11.08 0.73
N GLY A 244 8.22 10.52 1.60
CA GLY A 244 7.88 9.35 2.41
C GLY A 244 6.81 9.61 3.45
N ILE A 245 6.87 10.74 4.18
CA ILE A 245 5.84 11.09 5.18
C ILE A 245 4.47 11.29 4.51
N PRO A 246 4.32 12.12 3.45
CA PRO A 246 3.07 12.20 2.72
C PRO A 246 2.57 10.87 2.19
N ALA A 247 3.45 10.01 1.67
CA ALA A 247 3.07 8.70 1.17
C ALA A 247 2.58 7.76 2.29
N THR A 248 3.21 7.79 3.47
CA THR A 248 2.73 7.06 4.65
C THR A 248 1.32 7.52 5.06
N LEU A 249 1.10 8.83 5.11
CA LEU A 249 -0.21 9.39 5.43
C LEU A 249 -1.25 8.99 4.38
N ASN A 250 -0.92 9.03 3.09
CA ASN A 250 -1.80 8.57 2.00
C ASN A 250 -2.28 7.13 2.21
N LEU A 251 -1.43 6.26 2.73
CA LEU A 251 -1.78 4.86 3.03
C LEU A 251 -2.64 4.71 4.29
N ALA A 252 -2.57 5.65 5.22
CA ALA A 252 -3.36 5.63 6.47
C ALA A 252 -4.75 6.27 6.32
N LEU A 253 -4.90 7.26 5.44
CA LEU A 253 -6.14 8.03 5.27
C LEU A 253 -7.40 7.18 5.01
N PRO A 254 -7.38 6.09 4.20
CA PRO A 254 -8.54 5.24 3.99
C PRO A 254 -9.09 4.64 5.28
N SER A 255 -8.23 4.29 6.24
CA SER A 255 -8.66 3.73 7.54
C SER A 255 -9.43 4.74 8.36
N LEU A 256 -9.02 6.02 8.34
CA LEU A 256 -9.75 7.10 9.00
C LEU A 256 -11.12 7.32 8.36
N LEU A 257 -11.18 7.30 7.02
CA LEU A 257 -12.44 7.41 6.30
C LEU A 257 -13.41 6.28 6.67
N ILE A 258 -12.92 5.03 6.67
CA ILE A 258 -13.76 3.87 7.02
C ILE A 258 -14.33 4.02 8.43
N SER A 259 -13.51 4.41 9.40
CA SER A 259 -13.94 4.61 10.79
C SER A 259 -15.00 5.70 10.90
N ALA A 260 -14.83 6.83 10.23
CA ALA A 260 -15.80 7.92 10.25
C ALA A 260 -17.12 7.54 9.56
N LEU A 261 -17.08 6.87 8.41
CA LEU A 261 -18.29 6.42 7.71
C LEU A 261 -19.02 5.32 8.49
N ASN A 262 -18.30 4.42 9.15
CA ASN A 262 -18.90 3.44 10.06
C ASN A 262 -19.67 4.14 11.18
N GLY A 263 -19.12 5.21 11.76
CA GLY A 263 -19.81 6.01 12.79
C GLY A 263 -21.12 6.62 12.26
N ILE A 264 -21.15 7.12 11.04
CA ILE A 264 -22.36 7.66 10.40
C ILE A 264 -23.38 6.52 10.15
N LEU A 265 -22.95 5.42 9.56
CA LEU A 265 -23.84 4.32 9.13
C LEU A 265 -24.38 3.50 10.31
N ALA A 266 -23.61 3.38 11.40
CA ALA A 266 -24.03 2.69 12.63
C ALA A 266 -25.28 3.31 13.27
N THR A 267 -25.55 4.61 13.04
CA THR A 267 -26.76 5.27 13.53
C THR A 267 -28.05 4.78 12.86
N TYR A 268 -27.92 4.10 11.71
CA TYR A 268 -29.07 3.54 10.97
C TYR A 268 -29.26 2.06 11.23
N SER A 269 -28.30 1.21 10.90
CA SER A 269 -28.29 -0.21 11.26
C SER A 269 -26.91 -0.85 11.04
N GLN A 270 -26.69 -2.01 11.68
CA GLN A 270 -25.48 -2.81 11.51
C GLN A 270 -25.33 -3.34 10.06
N SER A 271 -26.43 -3.53 9.33
CA SER A 271 -26.39 -3.97 7.94
C SER A 271 -25.67 -2.96 7.02
N TYR A 272 -25.82 -1.65 7.25
CA TYR A 272 -25.10 -0.62 6.49
C TYR A 272 -23.59 -0.63 6.79
N VAL A 273 -23.20 -0.85 8.04
CA VAL A 273 -21.81 -1.00 8.45
C VAL A 273 -21.19 -2.23 7.79
N LEU A 274 -21.93 -3.36 7.81
CA LEU A 274 -21.49 -4.60 7.15
C LEU A 274 -21.33 -4.40 5.65
N VAL A 275 -22.25 -3.73 4.98
CA VAL A 275 -22.17 -3.42 3.54
C VAL A 275 -20.95 -2.57 3.23
N LEU A 276 -20.65 -1.55 4.03
CA LEU A 276 -19.44 -0.74 3.87
C LEU A 276 -18.17 -1.60 3.98
N GLY A 277 -18.12 -2.50 4.97
CA GLY A 277 -17.00 -3.44 5.13
C GLY A 277 -16.82 -4.37 3.92
N ILE A 278 -17.91 -4.94 3.40
CA ILE A 278 -17.90 -5.77 2.19
C ILE A 278 -17.41 -4.96 0.98
N TYR A 279 -17.93 -3.74 0.82
CA TYR A 279 -17.49 -2.84 -0.25
C TYR A 279 -15.96 -2.62 -0.22
N TYR A 280 -15.36 -2.30 0.93
CA TYR A 280 -13.92 -2.07 1.01
C TYR A 280 -13.10 -3.34 0.71
N LYS A 281 -13.57 -4.52 1.08
CA LYS A 281 -12.95 -5.79 0.68
C LYS A 281 -12.97 -5.95 -0.83
N LEU A 282 -14.12 -5.75 -1.47
CA LEU A 282 -14.25 -5.81 -2.93
C LEU A 282 -13.39 -4.75 -3.62
N GLN A 283 -13.40 -3.50 -3.14
CA GLN A 283 -12.60 -2.41 -3.66
C GLN A 283 -11.11 -2.75 -3.65
N THR A 284 -10.60 -3.36 -2.58
CA THR A 284 -9.20 -3.75 -2.49
C THR A 284 -8.81 -4.63 -3.67
N PHE A 285 -9.59 -5.66 -3.99
CA PHE A 285 -9.31 -6.55 -5.12
C PHE A 285 -9.42 -5.85 -6.47
N LEU A 286 -10.44 -5.00 -6.65
CA LEU A 286 -10.68 -4.29 -7.90
C LEU A 286 -9.60 -3.25 -8.21
N TYR A 287 -9.07 -2.58 -7.18
CA TYR A 287 -8.03 -1.57 -7.32
C TYR A 287 -6.60 -2.14 -7.34
N LEU A 288 -6.42 -3.39 -6.95
CA LEU A 288 -5.11 -4.04 -6.86
C LEU A 288 -4.33 -3.98 -8.20
N PRO A 289 -4.92 -4.31 -9.38
CA PRO A 289 -4.19 -4.19 -10.65
C PRO A 289 -3.83 -2.74 -10.99
N ALA A 290 -4.73 -1.79 -10.72
CA ALA A 290 -4.47 -0.36 -10.93
C ALA A 290 -3.31 0.14 -10.05
N ASN A 291 -3.28 -0.25 -8.78
CA ASN A 291 -2.20 0.08 -7.86
C ASN A 291 -0.86 -0.56 -8.30
N GLY A 292 -0.88 -1.78 -8.84
CA GLY A 292 0.29 -2.42 -9.41
C GLY A 292 0.85 -1.66 -10.62
N VAL A 293 -0.03 -1.13 -11.48
CA VAL A 293 0.37 -0.26 -12.60
C VAL A 293 1.04 1.02 -12.09
N ILE A 294 0.49 1.64 -11.06
CA ILE A 294 1.05 2.86 -10.44
C ILE A 294 2.41 2.58 -9.79
N GLN A 295 2.58 1.45 -9.11
CA GLN A 295 3.89 1.06 -8.57
C GLN A 295 4.93 0.86 -9.68
N GLY A 296 4.55 0.26 -10.80
CA GLY A 296 5.41 0.12 -11.97
C GLY A 296 5.75 1.46 -12.64
N MET A 297 4.83 2.42 -12.61
CA MET A 297 5.04 3.76 -13.16
C MET A 297 6.07 4.57 -12.38
N ARG A 298 6.05 4.53 -11.04
CA ARG A 298 6.85 5.42 -10.18
C ARG A 298 8.32 5.51 -10.57
N PRO A 299 9.11 4.42 -10.64
CA PRO A 299 10.51 4.53 -11.01
C PRO A 299 10.73 5.00 -12.46
N VAL A 300 9.82 4.65 -13.37
CA VAL A 300 9.92 5.07 -14.79
C VAL A 300 9.72 6.58 -14.92
N ILE A 301 8.70 7.12 -14.25
CA ILE A 301 8.42 8.56 -14.29
C ILE A 301 9.50 9.35 -13.55
N SER A 302 10.00 8.85 -12.41
CA SER A 302 11.08 9.43 -11.62
C SER A 302 12.38 9.54 -12.41
N PHE A 303 12.76 8.45 -13.09
CA PHE A 303 13.98 8.40 -13.91
C PHE A 303 13.90 9.38 -15.08
N ASN A 304 12.81 9.36 -15.85
CA ASN A 304 12.63 10.26 -16.99
C ASN A 304 12.55 11.74 -16.56
N TYR A 305 11.97 12.00 -15.39
CA TYR A 305 11.95 13.33 -14.80
C TYR A 305 13.37 13.80 -14.46
N GLY A 306 14.16 12.97 -13.78
CA GLY A 306 15.56 13.27 -13.49
C GLY A 306 16.41 13.45 -14.74
N ALA A 307 16.12 12.73 -15.81
CA ALA A 307 16.77 12.84 -17.11
C ALA A 307 16.36 14.09 -17.93
N GLY A 308 15.39 14.88 -17.45
CA GLY A 308 14.89 16.07 -18.16
C GLY A 308 13.92 15.74 -19.31
N GLU A 309 13.48 14.50 -19.47
CA GLU A 309 12.63 14.02 -20.56
C GLU A 309 11.14 14.36 -20.32
N ARG A 310 10.81 15.66 -20.31
CA ARG A 310 9.47 16.17 -19.94
C ARG A 310 8.34 15.62 -20.80
N GLU A 311 8.53 15.53 -22.11
CA GLU A 311 7.51 15.00 -23.01
C GLU A 311 7.26 13.51 -22.78
N ARG A 312 8.31 12.78 -22.41
CA ARG A 312 8.20 11.38 -22.06
C ARG A 312 7.47 11.19 -20.72
N VAL A 313 7.72 12.04 -19.74
CA VAL A 313 6.96 12.09 -18.46
C VAL A 313 5.45 12.29 -18.72
N LYS A 314 5.08 13.24 -19.58
CA LYS A 314 3.66 13.47 -19.95
C LYS A 314 3.05 12.25 -20.66
N LYS A 315 3.79 11.62 -21.56
CA LYS A 315 3.33 10.39 -22.25
C LYS A 315 3.17 9.23 -21.30
N ILE A 316 4.09 9.02 -20.35
CA ILE A 316 4.00 8.00 -19.31
C ILE A 316 2.73 8.21 -18.49
N TYR A 317 2.48 9.42 -18.00
CA TYR A 317 1.27 9.75 -17.23
C TYR A 317 -0.01 9.43 -18.01
N ARG A 318 -0.12 9.86 -19.29
CA ARG A 318 -1.30 9.61 -20.11
C ARG A 318 -1.54 8.10 -20.34
N ILE A 319 -0.50 7.34 -20.61
CA ILE A 319 -0.62 5.89 -20.84
C ILE A 319 -1.06 5.19 -19.55
N VAL A 320 -0.48 5.55 -18.40
CA VAL A 320 -0.88 4.97 -17.11
C VAL A 320 -2.31 5.36 -16.75
N LEU A 321 -2.71 6.61 -16.99
CA LEU A 321 -4.09 7.05 -16.78
C LEU A 321 -5.08 6.24 -17.64
N TYR A 322 -4.71 5.95 -18.89
CA TYR A 322 -5.52 5.09 -19.75
C TYR A 322 -5.56 3.65 -19.23
N MET A 323 -4.42 3.06 -18.86
CA MET A 323 -4.35 1.69 -18.32
C MET A 323 -5.19 1.55 -17.05
N THR A 324 -5.05 2.47 -16.10
CA THR A 324 -5.83 2.45 -14.84
C THR A 324 -7.31 2.71 -15.10
N GLY A 325 -7.64 3.59 -16.05
CA GLY A 325 -9.01 3.84 -16.49
C GLY A 325 -9.68 2.59 -17.05
N VAL A 326 -9.01 1.84 -17.92
CA VAL A 326 -9.52 0.58 -18.49
C VAL A 326 -9.70 -0.48 -17.38
N ILE A 327 -8.76 -0.62 -16.47
CA ILE A 327 -8.85 -1.56 -15.35
C ILE A 327 -10.06 -1.23 -14.46
N LEU A 328 -10.21 0.04 -14.08
CA LEU A 328 -11.31 0.47 -13.21
C LEU A 328 -12.66 0.48 -13.94
N ALA A 329 -12.68 0.67 -15.27
CA ALA A 329 -13.88 0.49 -16.08
C ALA A 329 -14.35 -0.97 -16.06
N ALA A 330 -13.43 -1.92 -16.19
CA ALA A 330 -13.76 -3.34 -16.03
C ALA A 330 -14.34 -3.62 -14.63
N GLY A 331 -13.74 -3.06 -13.57
CA GLY A 331 -14.25 -3.14 -12.20
C GLY A 331 -15.67 -2.54 -12.07
N THR A 332 -15.91 -1.39 -12.68
CA THR A 332 -17.25 -0.75 -12.74
C THR A 332 -18.28 -1.67 -13.40
N ILE A 333 -17.95 -2.23 -14.56
CA ILE A 333 -18.84 -3.13 -15.30
C ILE A 333 -19.20 -4.36 -14.45
N ILE A 334 -18.21 -4.99 -13.81
CA ILE A 334 -18.42 -6.15 -12.94
C ILE A 334 -19.35 -5.80 -11.77
N CYS A 335 -19.11 -4.67 -11.10
CA CYS A 335 -19.93 -4.22 -9.98
C CYS A 335 -21.35 -3.80 -10.40
N ALA A 336 -21.52 -3.22 -11.57
CA ALA A 336 -22.83 -2.81 -12.09
C ALA A 336 -23.69 -4.01 -12.53
N LEU A 337 -23.07 -5.01 -13.17
CA LEU A 337 -23.77 -6.19 -13.70
C LEU A 337 -24.09 -7.24 -12.63
N PHE A 338 -23.16 -7.47 -11.71
CA PHE A 338 -23.25 -8.57 -10.72
C PHE A 338 -23.25 -8.14 -9.25
N PRO A 339 -23.87 -7.00 -8.86
CA PRO A 339 -23.72 -6.46 -7.50
C PRO A 339 -24.26 -7.42 -6.44
N ALA A 340 -25.43 -8.03 -6.66
CA ALA A 340 -26.05 -8.96 -5.71
C ALA A 340 -25.19 -10.23 -5.52
N LYS A 341 -24.59 -10.77 -6.60
CA LYS A 341 -23.71 -11.93 -6.51
C LYS A 341 -22.43 -11.61 -5.73
N LEU A 342 -21.85 -10.44 -5.97
CA LEU A 342 -20.64 -10.00 -5.27
C LEU A 342 -20.88 -9.81 -3.77
N ILE A 343 -21.98 -9.19 -3.38
CA ILE A 343 -22.35 -9.04 -1.96
C ILE A 343 -22.71 -10.40 -1.36
N GLY A 344 -23.43 -11.26 -2.10
CA GLY A 344 -23.83 -12.59 -1.67
C GLY A 344 -22.65 -13.56 -1.41
N LEU A 345 -21.42 -13.23 -1.85
CA LEU A 345 -20.22 -13.98 -1.46
C LEU A 345 -19.90 -13.81 0.04
N PHE A 346 -20.44 -12.79 0.70
CA PHE A 346 -20.09 -12.43 2.07
C PHE A 346 -21.27 -12.54 3.05
N THR A 347 -22.51 -12.63 2.57
CA THR A 347 -23.71 -12.69 3.41
C THR A 347 -24.86 -13.37 2.66
N GLU A 348 -25.69 -14.12 3.39
CA GLU A 348 -26.92 -14.74 2.89
C GLU A 348 -28.16 -13.91 3.22
N ASN A 349 -28.03 -12.86 4.04
CA ASN A 349 -29.16 -12.02 4.46
C ASN A 349 -29.68 -11.18 3.29
N ALA A 350 -30.95 -11.38 2.90
CA ALA A 350 -31.57 -10.75 1.74
C ALA A 350 -31.61 -9.21 1.84
N ASP A 351 -31.88 -8.67 3.03
CA ASP A 351 -31.92 -7.22 3.25
C ASP A 351 -30.53 -6.59 3.09
N THR A 352 -29.51 -7.23 3.64
CA THR A 352 -28.12 -6.80 3.49
C THR A 352 -27.67 -6.87 2.02
N ILE A 353 -28.10 -7.90 1.28
CA ILE A 353 -27.83 -8.01 -0.17
C ILE A 353 -28.54 -6.87 -0.94
N ALA A 354 -29.77 -6.53 -0.60
CA ALA A 354 -30.51 -5.44 -1.23
C ALA A 354 -29.83 -4.07 -1.01
N ILE A 355 -29.41 -3.78 0.24
CA ILE A 355 -28.66 -2.58 0.59
C ILE A 355 -27.31 -2.56 -0.17
N GLY A 356 -26.58 -3.67 -0.15
CA GLY A 356 -25.28 -3.79 -0.79
C GLY A 356 -25.34 -3.67 -2.31
N LYS A 357 -26.39 -4.20 -2.95
CA LYS A 357 -26.66 -4.03 -4.39
C LYS A 357 -26.81 -2.55 -4.76
N THR A 358 -27.57 -1.79 -3.98
CA THR A 358 -27.76 -0.35 -4.18
C THR A 358 -26.44 0.41 -3.94
N ALA A 359 -25.76 0.12 -2.84
CA ALA A 359 -24.47 0.73 -2.49
C ALA A 359 -23.44 0.52 -3.61
N LEU A 360 -23.25 -0.73 -4.05
CA LEU A 360 -22.23 -1.06 -5.04
C LEU A 360 -22.50 -0.42 -6.40
N ARG A 361 -23.75 -0.35 -6.82
CA ARG A 361 -24.15 0.33 -8.07
C ARG A 361 -23.89 1.83 -8.06
N LEU A 362 -24.12 2.49 -6.93
CA LEU A 362 -23.88 3.93 -6.80
C LEU A 362 -22.38 4.23 -6.69
N ILE A 363 -21.67 3.49 -5.85
CA ILE A 363 -20.25 3.75 -5.63
C ILE A 363 -19.40 3.44 -6.86
N CYS A 364 -19.70 2.37 -7.61
CA CYS A 364 -18.89 1.96 -8.76
C CYS A 364 -18.86 2.99 -9.90
N ILE A 365 -19.82 3.92 -9.97
CA ILE A 365 -19.81 5.05 -10.92
C ILE A 365 -18.51 5.86 -10.76
N GLY A 366 -18.03 6.00 -9.52
CA GLY A 366 -16.81 6.74 -9.21
C GLY A 366 -15.51 6.03 -9.61
N PHE A 367 -15.51 4.71 -9.85
CA PHE A 367 -14.25 3.97 -10.04
C PHE A 367 -13.44 4.45 -11.25
N VAL A 368 -14.07 4.59 -12.42
CA VAL A 368 -13.37 5.09 -13.62
C VAL A 368 -12.85 6.50 -13.40
N ILE A 369 -13.63 7.34 -12.74
CA ILE A 369 -13.27 8.73 -12.45
C ILE A 369 -12.06 8.79 -11.49
N SER A 370 -12.02 7.89 -10.51
CA SER A 370 -10.93 7.80 -9.56
C SER A 370 -9.57 7.46 -10.19
N ALA A 371 -9.55 6.90 -11.41
CA ALA A 371 -8.30 6.70 -12.14
C ALA A 371 -7.46 7.97 -12.24
N VAL A 372 -8.12 9.13 -12.34
CA VAL A 372 -7.46 10.43 -12.43
C VAL A 372 -6.74 10.77 -11.13
N SER A 373 -7.44 10.69 -9.99
CA SER A 373 -6.90 11.04 -8.68
C SER A 373 -5.79 10.08 -8.25
N VAL A 374 -6.01 8.77 -8.43
CA VAL A 374 -5.04 7.73 -8.04
C VAL A 374 -3.77 7.80 -8.90
N THR A 375 -3.91 7.97 -10.23
CA THR A 375 -2.76 8.11 -11.13
C THR A 375 -2.00 9.41 -10.88
N SER A 376 -2.70 10.53 -10.65
CA SER A 376 -2.06 11.83 -10.38
C SER A 376 -1.29 11.80 -9.06
N SER A 377 -1.87 11.24 -8.01
CA SER A 377 -1.20 11.06 -6.71
C SER A 377 0.07 10.23 -6.84
N GLY A 378 -0.01 9.06 -7.48
CA GLY A 378 1.16 8.21 -7.71
C GLY A 378 2.23 8.82 -8.61
N ALA A 379 1.82 9.59 -9.62
CA ALA A 379 2.75 10.32 -10.49
C ALA A 379 3.49 11.44 -9.72
N LEU A 380 2.78 12.21 -8.89
CA LEU A 380 3.37 13.26 -8.05
C LEU A 380 4.38 12.67 -7.05
N GLU A 381 4.09 11.52 -6.44
CA GLU A 381 5.05 10.81 -5.59
C GLU A 381 6.32 10.42 -6.38
N GLY A 382 6.15 9.87 -7.58
CA GLY A 382 7.28 9.55 -8.47
C GLY A 382 8.07 10.77 -8.91
N LEU A 383 7.43 11.94 -9.08
CA LEU A 383 8.09 13.20 -9.40
C LEU A 383 8.77 13.86 -8.19
N GLY A 384 8.71 13.24 -7.02
CA GLY A 384 9.28 13.79 -5.79
C GLY A 384 8.44 14.86 -5.12
N MET A 385 7.15 14.92 -5.45
CA MET A 385 6.19 15.92 -4.97
C MET A 385 5.19 15.30 -4.00
N GLY A 386 5.65 14.91 -2.81
CA GLY A 386 4.81 14.23 -1.82
C GLY A 386 3.67 15.08 -1.30
N ILE A 387 3.92 16.36 -0.98
CA ILE A 387 2.88 17.26 -0.44
C ILE A 387 1.70 17.46 -1.41
N PRO A 388 1.88 17.75 -2.71
CA PRO A 388 0.77 17.79 -3.66
C PRO A 388 0.00 16.46 -3.76
N SER A 389 0.68 15.31 -3.66
CA SER A 389 0.04 14.00 -3.61
C SER A 389 -0.85 13.86 -2.36
N LEU A 390 -0.33 14.25 -1.19
CA LEU A 390 -1.10 14.23 0.07
C LEU A 390 -2.32 15.16 0.02
N MET A 391 -2.22 16.33 -0.60
CA MET A 391 -3.37 17.23 -0.77
C MET A 391 -4.50 16.57 -1.55
N ILE A 392 -4.19 15.85 -2.63
CA ILE A 392 -5.19 15.08 -3.38
C ILE A 392 -5.87 14.04 -2.47
N SER A 393 -5.08 13.30 -1.70
CA SER A 393 -5.61 12.27 -0.81
C SER A 393 -6.43 12.84 0.35
N LEU A 394 -6.01 13.96 0.94
CA LEU A 394 -6.79 14.67 1.97
C LEU A 394 -8.14 15.15 1.42
N CYS A 395 -8.17 15.71 0.21
CA CYS A 395 -9.42 16.07 -0.45
C CYS A 395 -10.33 14.85 -0.63
N ARG A 396 -9.77 13.75 -1.14
CA ARG A 396 -10.49 12.53 -1.45
C ARG A 396 -11.05 11.82 -0.23
N PHE A 397 -10.24 11.67 0.84
CA PHE A 397 -10.57 10.81 1.98
C PHE A 397 -11.12 11.56 3.20
N ILE A 398 -10.97 12.90 3.26
CA ILE A 398 -11.39 13.67 4.43
C ILE A 398 -12.19 14.90 4.04
N ALA A 399 -11.57 15.85 3.32
CA ALA A 399 -12.11 17.20 3.18
C ALA A 399 -13.40 17.27 2.35
N ILE A 400 -13.61 16.37 1.40
CA ILE A 400 -14.79 16.36 0.54
C ILE A 400 -15.76 15.26 0.97
N ILE A 401 -15.30 14.01 1.09
CA ILE A 401 -16.20 12.88 1.30
C ILE A 401 -16.91 12.92 2.64
N LEU A 402 -16.24 13.28 3.74
CA LEU A 402 -16.86 13.24 5.06
C LEU A 402 -17.95 14.30 5.23
N PRO A 403 -17.73 15.61 4.91
CA PRO A 403 -18.80 16.59 4.95
C PRO A 403 -19.94 16.26 3.99
N LEU A 404 -19.60 15.77 2.78
CA LEU A 404 -20.61 15.42 1.77
C LEU A 404 -21.44 14.21 2.20
N ALA A 405 -20.82 13.16 2.73
CA ALA A 405 -21.51 11.99 3.26
C ALA A 405 -22.44 12.36 4.42
N PHE A 406 -21.97 13.19 5.36
CA PHE A 406 -22.79 13.67 6.48
C PHE A 406 -23.99 14.51 6.00
N PHE A 407 -23.78 15.43 5.07
CA PHE A 407 -24.84 16.29 4.54
C PHE A 407 -25.86 15.49 3.73
N LEU A 408 -25.42 14.68 2.77
CA LEU A 408 -26.30 13.86 1.95
C LEU A 408 -27.04 12.80 2.77
N CYS A 409 -26.40 12.27 3.82
CA CYS A 409 -27.04 11.33 4.71
C CYS A 409 -28.21 11.96 5.48
N LYS A 410 -28.11 13.23 5.86
CA LYS A 410 -29.23 13.97 6.48
C LYS A 410 -30.39 14.22 5.49
N LEU A 411 -30.10 14.39 4.21
CA LEU A 411 -31.12 14.69 3.18
C LEU A 411 -31.84 13.44 2.65
N THR A 412 -31.08 12.38 2.40
CA THR A 412 -31.55 11.19 1.68
C THR A 412 -31.37 9.88 2.45
N GLY A 413 -31.06 9.97 3.75
CA GLY A 413 -30.77 8.81 4.57
C GLY A 413 -29.44 8.13 4.20
N PRO A 414 -29.23 6.85 4.56
CA PRO A 414 -27.97 6.16 4.39
C PRO A 414 -27.53 6.01 2.94
N THR A 415 -28.45 6.10 1.95
CA THR A 415 -28.13 6.12 0.53
C THR A 415 -27.32 7.35 0.14
N GLY A 416 -27.44 8.45 0.89
CA GLY A 416 -26.64 9.66 0.73
C GLY A 416 -25.14 9.40 0.89
N VAL A 417 -24.76 8.48 1.79
CA VAL A 417 -23.38 8.08 1.96
C VAL A 417 -22.82 7.44 0.70
N TRP A 418 -23.60 6.58 0.04
CA TRP A 418 -23.18 5.93 -1.21
C TRP A 418 -23.01 6.94 -2.37
N ASN A 419 -23.89 7.94 -2.43
CA ASN A 419 -23.78 9.02 -3.40
C ASN A 419 -22.54 9.91 -3.16
N ALA A 420 -22.15 10.12 -1.91
CA ALA A 420 -20.98 10.90 -1.58
C ALA A 420 -19.68 10.33 -2.23
N PHE A 421 -19.58 9.03 -2.43
CA PHE A 421 -18.40 8.41 -3.06
C PHE A 421 -18.17 8.92 -4.49
N TRP A 422 -19.14 8.74 -5.38
CA TRP A 422 -18.94 9.11 -6.80
C TRP A 422 -18.83 10.63 -6.98
N ILE A 423 -19.60 11.42 -6.22
CA ILE A 423 -19.51 12.89 -6.27
C ILE A 423 -18.12 13.34 -5.82
N THR A 424 -17.61 12.76 -4.74
CA THR A 424 -16.24 13.02 -4.28
C THR A 424 -15.20 12.71 -5.35
N GLU A 425 -15.34 11.58 -6.06
CA GLU A 425 -14.40 11.22 -7.12
C GLU A 425 -14.41 12.23 -8.27
N VAL A 426 -15.57 12.76 -8.66
CA VAL A 426 -15.68 13.81 -9.69
C VAL A 426 -14.94 15.07 -9.25
N VAL A 427 -15.23 15.57 -8.05
CA VAL A 427 -14.61 16.79 -7.53
C VAL A 427 -13.09 16.60 -7.35
N THR A 428 -12.70 15.46 -6.78
CA THR A 428 -11.27 15.16 -6.56
C THR A 428 -10.52 14.96 -7.88
N ALA A 429 -11.14 14.39 -8.91
CA ALA A 429 -10.53 14.27 -10.24
C ALA A 429 -10.18 15.64 -10.83
N LEU A 430 -11.09 16.61 -10.74
CA LEU A 430 -10.85 18.00 -11.22
C LEU A 430 -9.72 18.65 -10.43
N ILE A 431 -9.74 18.55 -9.10
CA ILE A 431 -8.69 19.06 -8.21
C ILE A 431 -7.34 18.40 -8.55
N SER A 432 -7.33 17.08 -8.76
CA SER A 432 -6.12 16.32 -9.07
C SER A 432 -5.48 16.73 -10.38
N LEU A 433 -6.29 16.95 -11.42
CA LEU A 433 -5.80 17.46 -12.70
C LEU A 433 -5.21 18.86 -12.56
N PHE A 434 -5.85 19.74 -11.78
CA PHE A 434 -5.35 21.07 -11.50
C PHE A 434 -4.02 21.02 -10.75
N ILE A 435 -3.96 20.27 -9.63
CA ILE A 435 -2.75 20.13 -8.81
C ILE A 435 -1.62 19.52 -9.65
N TYR A 436 -1.88 18.46 -10.41
CA TYR A 436 -0.87 17.83 -11.24
C TYR A 436 -0.32 18.78 -12.30
N ARG A 437 -1.20 19.45 -13.07
CA ARG A 437 -0.77 20.39 -14.11
C ARG A 437 0.01 21.56 -13.51
N PHE A 438 -0.49 22.15 -12.42
CA PHE A 438 0.16 23.27 -11.75
C PHE A 438 1.53 22.88 -11.18
N SER A 439 1.64 21.73 -10.50
CA SER A 439 2.88 21.26 -9.91
C SER A 439 3.93 20.94 -10.97
N VAL A 440 3.53 20.29 -12.08
CA VAL A 440 4.44 19.97 -13.17
C VAL A 440 4.84 21.20 -13.98
N SER A 441 3.96 22.20 -14.16
CA SER A 441 4.28 23.42 -14.91
C SER A 441 5.21 24.36 -14.15
N ARG A 442 5.14 24.41 -12.83
CA ARG A 442 6.01 25.26 -11.97
C ARG A 442 7.44 24.77 -11.89
N GLN A 443 7.70 23.53 -12.19
CA GLN A 443 9.07 22.99 -12.21
C GLN A 443 9.77 23.35 -13.52
N LYS A 444 9.98 24.65 -13.74
CA LYS A 444 10.98 25.14 -14.64
C LYS A 444 12.32 24.98 -13.92
N ASP A 445 13.20 24.13 -14.53
CA ASP A 445 14.63 24.05 -14.27
C ASP A 445 15.10 23.48 -12.93
N LEU A 446 15.25 22.14 -12.89
CA LEU A 446 16.32 21.48 -12.15
C LEU A 446 17.57 21.39 -13.05
N LYS A 447 18.09 22.53 -13.49
CA LYS A 447 19.46 22.62 -14.05
C LYS A 447 20.47 22.82 -12.94
#